data_04b0cba9002565ceb71a054a56f0fd56
#
_entry.id   04b0cba9002565ceb71a054a56f0fd56
#
_cell.length_a   1.000
_cell.length_b   1.000
_cell.length_c   1.000
_cell.angle_alpha   90.00
_cell.angle_beta   90.00
_cell.angle_gamma   90.00
#
_symmetry.space_group_name_H-M   'P 1'
#
loop_
_entity.id
_entity.type
_entity.pdbx_description
1 polymer ?
#
loop_
_entity_poly.entity_id
_entity_poly.type
_entity_poly.pdbx_seq_one_letter_code
_entity_poly.pdbx_strand_id
1 'polypeptide(L)'
;MMKIELAVNGTLMRGLALNHNLLELGAVFVEESITAPCYRLWSINDQYPAMQRCSKGGQISLEIWRIDPSNIGELLGREPAGLSVGKILLADNRQVLGILGESYLCEGKREITQFGGWRKYKESSESEGSNFRSDSALTSNKNRS
;
A
#
# COMPACT_ATOMS: atom_id res chain seq x y z
N MET A 1 -11.10 -25.67 5.54
CA MET A 1 -11.65 -24.33 5.59
C MET A 1 -11.23 -23.57 4.37
N MET A 2 -12.15 -22.90 3.75
CA MET A 2 -11.83 -22.18 2.52
C MET A 2 -11.05 -20.93 2.85
N LYS A 3 -9.99 -20.67 2.11
CA LYS A 3 -9.24 -19.45 2.24
C LYS A 3 -9.67 -18.49 1.15
N ILE A 4 -9.44 -17.21 1.38
CA ILE A 4 -9.72 -16.20 0.37
C ILE A 4 -8.43 -15.46 0.02
N GLU A 5 -8.44 -14.82 -1.14
CA GLU A 5 -7.31 -14.01 -1.55
C GLU A 5 -7.53 -12.57 -1.10
N LEU A 6 -6.48 -11.96 -0.58
CA LEU A 6 -6.49 -10.59 -0.11
C LEU A 6 -5.34 -9.84 -0.76
N ALA A 7 -5.63 -8.71 -1.38
CA ALA A 7 -4.62 -7.86 -1.99
C ALA A 7 -4.18 -6.79 -1.00
N VAL A 8 -2.87 -6.69 -0.80
CA VAL A 8 -2.31 -5.68 0.10
C VAL A 8 -1.31 -4.82 -0.68
N ASN A 9 -1.33 -3.52 -0.44
CA ASN A 9 -0.57 -2.58 -1.24
C ASN A 9 0.40 -1.72 -0.44
N GLY A 10 0.57 -2.01 0.84
CA GLY A 10 1.41 -1.18 1.70
C GLY A 10 2.24 -1.98 2.66
N THR A 11 2.22 -1.58 3.92
CA THR A 11 3.15 -2.12 4.93
C THR A 11 2.88 -3.57 5.31
N LEU A 12 1.77 -4.13 4.87
CA LEU A 12 1.52 -5.57 5.07
C LEU A 12 2.32 -6.43 4.10
N MET A 13 2.89 -5.85 3.04
CA MET A 13 3.64 -6.62 2.05
C MET A 13 4.90 -7.21 2.65
N ARG A 14 5.45 -8.23 1.98
CA ARG A 14 6.60 -8.98 2.48
C ARG A 14 7.76 -8.06 2.84
N GLY A 15 8.33 -8.28 4.00
CA GLY A 15 9.51 -7.56 4.46
C GLY A 15 9.26 -6.15 4.94
N LEU A 16 8.03 -5.69 4.95
CA LEU A 16 7.72 -4.34 5.41
C LEU A 16 7.19 -4.38 6.85
N ALA A 17 7.01 -3.19 7.40
CA ALA A 17 6.85 -3.02 8.85
C ALA A 17 5.75 -3.86 9.47
N LEU A 18 4.63 -4.03 8.78
CA LEU A 18 3.48 -4.73 9.35
C LEU A 18 3.22 -6.09 8.72
N ASN A 19 4.17 -6.60 7.94
CA ASN A 19 4.01 -7.91 7.31
C ASN A 19 3.74 -9.00 8.36
N HIS A 20 4.33 -8.84 9.56
CA HIS A 20 4.13 -9.83 10.63
C HIS A 20 2.65 -10.02 10.99
N ASN A 21 1.82 -9.01 10.76
CA ASN A 21 0.38 -9.16 11.03
C ASN A 21 -0.25 -10.24 10.15
N LEU A 22 0.18 -10.33 8.88
CA LEU A 22 -0.30 -11.40 8.03
C LEU A 22 0.27 -12.75 8.46
N LEU A 23 1.55 -12.79 8.77
CA LEU A 23 2.19 -14.04 9.14
C LEU A 23 1.61 -14.61 10.44
N GLU A 24 1.35 -13.76 11.41
CA GLU A 24 0.77 -14.19 12.68
C GLU A 24 -0.62 -14.78 12.51
N LEU A 25 -1.35 -14.33 11.51
CA LEU A 25 -2.69 -14.83 11.24
C LEU A 25 -2.68 -16.01 10.27
N GLY A 26 -1.50 -16.56 9.98
CA GLY A 26 -1.39 -17.74 9.14
C GLY A 26 -1.60 -17.50 7.67
N ALA A 27 -1.54 -16.23 7.23
CA ALA A 27 -1.70 -15.93 5.82
C ALA A 27 -0.47 -16.39 5.04
N VAL A 28 -0.67 -16.73 3.77
CA VAL A 28 0.37 -17.27 2.90
C VAL A 28 0.47 -16.39 1.67
N PHE A 29 1.69 -16.01 1.32
CA PHE A 29 1.94 -15.23 0.11
C PHE A 29 1.62 -16.07 -1.12
N VAL A 30 0.92 -15.46 -2.09
CA VAL A 30 0.56 -16.14 -3.33
C VAL A 30 1.37 -15.59 -4.50
N GLU A 31 1.32 -14.29 -4.74
CA GLU A 31 1.98 -13.70 -5.92
C GLU A 31 2.02 -12.20 -5.83
N GLU A 32 2.93 -11.60 -6.58
CA GLU A 32 2.87 -10.17 -6.84
C GLU A 32 1.88 -9.95 -7.97
N SER A 33 1.16 -8.84 -7.92
CA SER A 33 0.17 -8.54 -8.93
C SER A 33 0.06 -7.02 -9.11
N ILE A 34 -0.86 -6.60 -9.97
CA ILE A 34 -1.02 -5.19 -10.27
C ILE A 34 -2.50 -4.94 -10.54
N THR A 35 -2.98 -3.77 -10.16
CA THR A 35 -4.39 -3.43 -10.36
C THR A 35 -4.67 -3.07 -11.81
N ALA A 36 -5.96 -3.07 -12.19
CA ALA A 36 -6.40 -2.39 -13.40
C ALA A 36 -6.05 -0.90 -13.27
N PRO A 37 -5.98 -0.16 -14.40
CA PRO A 37 -5.52 1.23 -14.37
C PRO A 37 -6.60 2.21 -13.92
N CYS A 38 -7.25 1.92 -12.82
CA CYS A 38 -8.33 2.74 -12.28
C CYS A 38 -8.15 2.95 -10.78
N TYR A 39 -6.91 3.03 -10.33
CA TYR A 39 -6.64 3.24 -8.91
C TYR A 39 -5.67 4.39 -8.72
N ARG A 40 -5.81 5.06 -7.58
CA ARG A 40 -4.89 6.12 -7.18
C ARG A 40 -4.39 5.79 -5.78
N LEU A 41 -3.19 6.26 -5.47
CA LEU A 41 -2.52 5.92 -4.23
C LEU A 41 -2.01 7.19 -3.56
N TRP A 42 -2.22 7.30 -2.26
CA TRP A 42 -1.73 8.43 -1.49
C TRP A 42 -0.82 7.96 -0.37
N SER A 43 0.19 8.76 -0.05
CA SER A 43 1.05 8.51 1.10
C SER A 43 0.40 9.14 2.32
N ILE A 44 0.18 8.37 3.36
CA ILE A 44 -0.38 8.88 4.59
C ILE A 44 0.79 9.14 5.54
N ASN A 45 1.28 10.37 5.47
CA ASN A 45 2.37 10.86 6.31
C ASN A 45 3.63 9.99 6.18
N ASP A 46 3.83 9.37 5.01
CA ASP A 46 4.95 8.49 4.72
C ASP A 46 5.03 7.26 5.62
N GLN A 47 3.94 6.93 6.29
CA GLN A 47 3.89 5.76 7.15
C GLN A 47 3.23 4.57 6.46
N TYR A 48 2.22 4.81 5.65
CA TYR A 48 1.54 3.76 4.90
C TYR A 48 0.75 4.41 3.76
N PRO A 49 0.35 3.63 2.75
CA PRO A 49 -0.44 4.20 1.66
C PRO A 49 -1.92 3.94 1.83
N ALA A 50 -2.73 4.73 1.13
CA ALA A 50 -4.15 4.49 1.02
C ALA A 50 -4.50 4.51 -0.46
N MET A 51 -5.26 3.51 -0.91
CA MET A 51 -5.60 3.33 -2.32
C MET A 51 -7.10 3.51 -2.52
N GLN A 52 -7.48 4.19 -3.60
CA GLN A 52 -8.88 4.36 -3.94
C GLN A 52 -9.08 4.06 -5.42
N ARG A 53 -10.27 3.52 -5.75
CA ARG A 53 -10.67 3.37 -7.13
C ARG A 53 -11.18 4.69 -7.67
N CYS A 54 -10.77 5.05 -8.87
CA CYS A 54 -11.13 6.33 -9.48
C CYS A 54 -11.40 6.12 -10.96
N SER A 55 -12.17 7.04 -11.56
CA SER A 55 -12.43 6.93 -12.99
C SER A 55 -11.15 7.15 -13.80
N LYS A 56 -10.22 7.95 -13.29
CA LYS A 56 -8.92 8.14 -13.93
C LYS A 56 -7.86 7.80 -12.92
N GLY A 57 -7.01 6.84 -13.23
CA GLY A 57 -5.98 6.42 -12.31
C GLY A 57 -4.89 5.68 -13.03
N GLY A 58 -4.16 4.89 -12.29
CA GLY A 58 -3.06 4.09 -12.81
C GLY A 58 -3.10 2.71 -12.25
N GLN A 59 -2.10 1.92 -12.60
CA GLN A 59 -1.93 0.58 -12.07
C GLN A 59 -1.06 0.65 -10.84
N ILE A 60 -1.49 -0.03 -9.79
CA ILE A 60 -0.78 -0.02 -8.51
C ILE A 60 -0.31 -1.44 -8.22
N SER A 61 0.97 -1.58 -7.91
CA SER A 61 1.56 -2.86 -7.54
C SER A 61 1.07 -3.29 -6.16
N LEU A 62 0.79 -4.57 -6.02
CA LEU A 62 0.34 -5.11 -4.75
C LEU A 62 0.74 -6.57 -4.65
N GLU A 63 0.44 -7.18 -3.52
CA GLU A 63 0.69 -8.60 -3.30
C GLU A 63 -0.61 -9.28 -2.97
N ILE A 64 -0.78 -10.49 -3.48
CA ILE A 64 -1.93 -11.33 -3.17
C ILE A 64 -1.50 -12.32 -2.10
N TRP A 65 -2.29 -12.38 -1.03
CA TRP A 65 -2.06 -13.29 0.07
C TRP A 65 -3.31 -14.13 0.26
N ARG A 66 -3.15 -15.35 0.74
CA ARG A 66 -4.29 -16.22 1.02
C ARG A 66 -4.49 -16.24 2.52
N ILE A 67 -5.69 -15.97 2.99
CA ILE A 67 -5.97 -15.82 4.40
C ILE A 67 -7.31 -16.48 4.72
N ASP A 68 -7.44 -16.99 5.95
CA ASP A 68 -8.70 -17.50 6.44
C ASP A 68 -9.66 -16.32 6.59
N PRO A 69 -10.87 -16.40 6.02
CA PRO A 69 -11.81 -15.27 6.12
C PRO A 69 -12.15 -14.88 7.55
N SER A 70 -12.07 -15.82 8.49
CA SER A 70 -12.35 -15.49 9.89
C SER A 70 -11.31 -14.57 10.50
N ASN A 71 -10.15 -14.39 9.85
CA ASN A 71 -9.09 -13.53 10.35
C ASN A 71 -9.11 -12.13 9.77
N ILE A 72 -10.05 -11.84 8.86
CA ILE A 72 -10.10 -10.52 8.22
C ILE A 72 -10.41 -9.43 9.26
N GLY A 73 -11.33 -9.70 10.17
CA GLY A 73 -11.67 -8.72 11.21
C GLY A 73 -10.49 -8.42 12.12
N GLU A 74 -9.75 -9.46 12.50
CA GLU A 74 -8.58 -9.28 13.33
C GLU A 74 -7.51 -8.45 12.59
N LEU A 75 -7.27 -8.78 11.33
CA LEU A 75 -6.29 -8.04 10.54
C LEU A 75 -6.68 -6.57 10.43
N LEU A 76 -7.94 -6.31 10.07
CA LEU A 76 -8.40 -4.95 9.88
C LEU A 76 -8.37 -4.18 11.20
N GLY A 77 -8.62 -4.84 12.30
CA GLY A 77 -8.54 -4.22 13.62
C GLY A 77 -7.14 -3.76 13.98
N ARG A 78 -6.11 -4.32 13.34
CA ARG A 78 -4.73 -3.90 13.56
C ARG A 78 -4.31 -2.79 12.61
N GLU A 79 -5.16 -2.42 11.64
CA GLU A 79 -4.82 -1.40 10.67
C GLU A 79 -5.26 -0.02 11.14
N PRO A 80 -4.64 1.06 10.65
CA PRO A 80 -5.07 2.41 11.01
C PRO A 80 -6.51 2.69 10.60
N ALA A 81 -7.15 3.59 11.32
CA ALA A 81 -8.49 4.03 10.97
C ALA A 81 -8.50 4.60 9.57
N GLY A 82 -9.58 4.41 8.84
CA GLY A 82 -9.71 4.90 7.48
C GLY A 82 -9.36 3.87 6.44
N LEU A 83 -8.72 2.76 6.82
CA LEU A 83 -8.50 1.66 5.91
C LEU A 83 -9.67 0.67 6.02
N SER A 84 -10.03 0.08 4.89
CA SER A 84 -11.18 -0.81 4.83
C SER A 84 -10.88 -1.93 3.85
N VAL A 85 -11.76 -2.91 3.78
CA VAL A 85 -11.63 -4.01 2.84
C VAL A 85 -12.75 -3.90 1.82
N GLY A 86 -12.40 -3.97 0.56
CA GLY A 86 -13.39 -3.93 -0.51
C GLY A 86 -12.92 -4.76 -1.69
N LYS A 87 -13.65 -4.72 -2.79
CA LYS A 87 -13.30 -5.49 -3.98
C LYS A 87 -12.36 -4.67 -4.85
N ILE A 88 -11.25 -5.30 -5.22
CA ILE A 88 -10.24 -4.67 -6.06
C ILE A 88 -10.19 -5.38 -7.39
N LEU A 89 -10.16 -4.62 -8.48
CA LEU A 89 -10.05 -5.15 -9.82
C LEU A 89 -8.57 -5.24 -10.21
N LEU A 90 -8.12 -6.42 -10.57
CA LEU A 90 -6.75 -6.63 -11.00
C LEU A 90 -6.62 -6.42 -12.51
N ALA A 91 -5.40 -6.29 -13.00
CA ALA A 91 -5.15 -6.04 -14.41
C ALA A 91 -5.65 -7.17 -15.31
N ASP A 92 -5.72 -8.39 -14.79
CA ASP A 92 -6.20 -9.54 -15.54
C ASP A 92 -7.71 -9.77 -15.39
N ASN A 93 -8.41 -8.76 -14.88
CA ASN A 93 -9.87 -8.77 -14.70
C ASN A 93 -10.38 -9.61 -13.54
N ARG A 94 -9.51 -10.23 -12.74
CA ARG A 94 -9.99 -10.87 -11.50
C ARG A 94 -10.38 -9.81 -10.51
N GLN A 95 -11.38 -10.10 -9.68
CA GLN A 95 -11.70 -9.28 -8.54
C GLN A 95 -11.31 -10.02 -7.28
N VAL A 96 -10.61 -9.36 -6.39
CA VAL A 96 -10.22 -9.95 -5.10
C VAL A 96 -10.56 -8.95 -4.00
N LEU A 97 -10.64 -9.41 -2.78
CA LEU A 97 -10.73 -8.49 -1.66
C LEU A 97 -9.38 -7.82 -1.47
N GLY A 98 -9.38 -6.60 -0.97
CA GLY A 98 -8.12 -5.93 -0.70
C GLY A 98 -8.34 -4.68 0.13
N ILE A 99 -7.23 -4.06 0.49
CA ILE A 99 -7.23 -2.92 1.40
C ILE A 99 -7.42 -1.64 0.59
N LEU A 100 -8.42 -0.87 0.98
CA LEU A 100 -8.72 0.42 0.37
C LEU A 100 -8.73 1.50 1.46
N GLY A 101 -8.67 2.76 1.06
CA GLY A 101 -8.73 3.87 2.00
C GLY A 101 -9.99 4.69 1.79
N GLU A 102 -10.54 5.20 2.88
CA GLU A 102 -11.66 6.12 2.80
C GLU A 102 -11.17 7.47 2.31
N SER A 103 -12.04 8.23 1.64
CA SER A 103 -11.60 9.47 1.02
C SER A 103 -11.09 10.49 2.03
N TYR A 104 -11.67 10.54 3.23
CA TYR A 104 -11.22 11.52 4.21
C TYR A 104 -9.75 11.30 4.58
N LEU A 105 -9.30 10.05 4.54
CA LEU A 105 -7.92 9.72 4.89
C LEU A 105 -6.93 10.30 3.88
N CYS A 106 -7.36 10.41 2.63
CA CYS A 106 -6.51 10.87 1.55
C CYS A 106 -6.52 12.40 1.38
N GLU A 107 -7.47 13.07 1.99
CA GLU A 107 -7.60 14.53 1.81
C GLU A 107 -6.35 15.25 2.31
N GLY A 108 -5.80 16.12 1.48
CA GLY A 108 -4.59 16.87 1.84
C GLY A 108 -3.31 16.05 1.87
N LYS A 109 -3.37 14.79 1.48
CA LYS A 109 -2.18 13.93 1.48
C LYS A 109 -1.52 13.94 0.11
N ARG A 110 -0.27 13.49 0.08
CA ARG A 110 0.50 13.47 -1.15
C ARG A 110 0.06 12.30 -2.02
N GLU A 111 -0.37 12.57 -3.24
CA GLU A 111 -0.70 11.49 -4.17
C GLU A 111 0.59 10.92 -4.76
N ILE A 112 0.70 9.60 -4.78
CA ILE A 112 1.91 8.92 -5.23
C ILE A 112 1.61 7.90 -6.32
N THR A 113 0.49 8.05 -7.01
CA THR A 113 0.08 7.12 -8.07
C THR A 113 1.15 6.96 -9.13
N GLN A 114 1.86 8.04 -9.46
CA GLN A 114 2.86 8.00 -10.53
C GLN A 114 4.04 7.07 -10.21
N PHE A 115 4.25 6.73 -8.96
CA PHE A 115 5.31 5.80 -8.60
C PHE A 115 4.91 4.34 -8.83
N GLY A 116 3.62 4.09 -9.04
CA GLY A 116 3.14 2.73 -9.33
C GLY A 116 3.03 1.82 -8.12
N GLY A 117 3.34 2.29 -6.92
CA GLY A 117 3.22 1.47 -5.73
C GLY A 117 4.02 2.02 -4.57
N TRP A 118 3.77 1.44 -3.39
CA TRP A 118 4.38 1.91 -2.15
C TRP A 118 5.89 1.65 -2.11
N ARG A 119 6.34 0.46 -2.56
CA ARG A 119 7.77 0.16 -2.51
C ARG A 119 8.57 1.13 -3.36
N LYS A 120 8.11 1.39 -4.57
CA LYS A 120 8.83 2.30 -5.45
C LYS A 120 8.82 3.71 -4.92
N TYR A 121 7.70 4.13 -4.33
CA TYR A 121 7.65 5.44 -3.72
C TYR A 121 8.67 5.55 -2.58
N LYS A 122 8.72 4.55 -1.71
CA LYS A 122 9.63 4.60 -0.57
C LYS A 122 11.09 4.52 -1.02
N GLU A 123 11.39 3.73 -2.03
CA GLU A 123 12.74 3.67 -2.58
C GLU A 123 13.15 5.01 -3.17
N SER A 124 12.27 5.66 -3.90
CA SER A 124 12.53 6.96 -4.48
C SER A 124 12.73 8.00 -3.39
N SER A 125 11.88 7.98 -2.38
CA SER A 125 11.97 8.93 -1.27
C SER A 125 13.26 8.75 -0.50
N GLU A 126 13.68 7.52 -0.25
CA GLU A 126 14.92 7.24 0.45
C GLU A 126 16.11 7.64 -0.38
N SER A 127 16.06 7.39 -1.69
CA SER A 127 17.13 7.78 -2.58
C SER A 127 17.30 9.29 -2.63
N GLU A 128 16.18 10.02 -2.72
CA GLU A 128 16.21 11.46 -2.68
C GLU A 128 16.77 11.96 -1.35
N GLY A 129 16.35 11.36 -0.26
CA GLY A 129 16.86 11.72 1.05
C GLY A 129 18.35 11.49 1.17
N SER A 130 18.84 10.39 0.64
CA SER A 130 20.26 10.12 0.65
C SER A 130 21.03 11.12 -0.18
N ASN A 131 20.55 11.40 -1.38
CA ASN A 131 21.18 12.37 -2.22
C ASN A 131 21.16 13.73 -1.57
N PHE A 132 20.08 14.10 -0.93
CA PHE A 132 20.00 15.37 -0.29
C PHE A 132 20.96 15.44 0.87
N ARG A 133 21.10 14.38 1.62
CA ARG A 133 22.02 14.41 2.72
C ARG A 133 23.45 14.56 2.25
N SER A 134 23.80 13.95 1.16
CA SER A 134 25.11 14.13 0.57
C SER A 134 25.35 15.59 0.25
N ASP A 135 24.36 16.22 -0.34
CA ASP A 135 24.48 17.61 -0.67
C ASP A 135 24.51 18.46 0.56
N SER A 136 23.75 18.11 1.55
CA SER A 136 23.68 18.96 2.69
C SER A 136 24.93 18.93 3.53
N ALA A 137 25.79 17.97 3.30
CA ALA A 137 27.09 18.05 3.90
C ALA A 137 27.74 19.34 3.45
N LEU A 138 27.29 19.86 2.33
CA LEU A 138 27.86 21.09 1.84
C LEU A 138 26.98 22.23 2.15
N THR A 139 25.69 22.16 2.19
CA THR A 139 24.85 23.27 2.29
C THR A 139 23.89 23.14 3.32
N SER A 140 23.85 22.73 4.17
CA SER A 140 22.91 22.75 5.19
C SER A 140 21.58 22.80 4.84
N ASN A 141 21.03 22.52 4.16
CA ASN A 141 19.81 22.69 3.81
C ASN A 141 18.80 22.21 4.48
N LYS A 142 18.44 22.66 5.25
CA LYS A 142 17.52 22.32 5.97
C LYS A 142 16.23 22.45 5.59
N ASN A 143 15.95 22.98 4.64
CA ASN A 143 14.64 23.13 4.24
C ASN A 143 14.08 21.94 3.76
N ARG A 144 14.56 20.86 3.82
CA ARG A 144 14.01 19.83 3.29
C ARG A 144 12.98 19.44 4.11
N SER A 145 12.18 19.32 4.31
CA SER A 145 11.19 18.87 5.20
C SER A 145 10.41 17.72 4.71
#